data_6bb3a977f816ca8f579777ba8822b10e
#
_entry.id   6bb3a977f816ca8f579777ba8822b10e
#
_cell.length_a   1.000
_cell.length_b   1.000
_cell.length_c   1.000
_cell.angle_alpha   90.00
_cell.angle_beta   90.00
_cell.angle_gamma   90.00
#
_symmetry.space_group_name_H-M   'P 1'
#
loop_
_entity.id
_entity.type
_entity.pdbx_description
1 polymer ?
#
loop_
_entity_poly.entity_id
_entity_poly.type
_entity_poly.pdbx_seq_one_letter_code
_entity_poly.pdbx_strand_id
1 'polypeptide(L)'
;MGGSVKQERYEEALEYFLKLEKLNYADEWLYQKVGICYKNLDEKEKALKYYLKAVELDEEDTYSMSDIAWLYNVLGKYEEGLKYLERLEELGQDDAWTNGEFGYCLSRLERYEEAIKKLNHALEVEDEEKDIAHIHSLLGWSYRQLEDYDKALEHYIQSKENGRDSAWINDEIGYCYKKKSDLKKALEFYLLAEKYDKNDLDLVSEIAWVYSILGEYKEGLKYVERAVKLGRNDAWINIQYGACLANSNRFQEAIEKLEYALSLDEEKDLAFAYSQLGWCYRLLGDYEKALGYHIKSQEEGRNDAWINFEIAICYENLNDYEKALEYALISYELDKDEVNVLSEIGWLYNYMGKYEDALPFLLRAQELGRNDEGINTEIAVSLGRSGNVKEAIEKLKKSLTMVDQNDINQRIFINSELGWYYGKLEEPYPEEALKYLNIAKDLGREDAWLYSQIGYQLGYSSETKNEALEYFDKAIELGGNDTWIFETKGVILLDLEKYEEALDSFKNAYDSSNNGWYLYAMGRCLRGLEKYEEAIEILLKSRQISLDEEDVVDGEDFELAHCYIGIGDKENAQKYLDSARDAITERGILNDYFKEEIEKIEKGISSLDTLFN
;
A
#
# COMPACT_ATOMS: atom_id res chain seq x y z
N MET A 1 -12.59 53.07 -34.75
CA MET A 1 -12.60 54.45 -35.36
C MET A 1 -12.33 55.55 -34.34
N GLY A 2 -12.72 55.48 -33.09
CA GLY A 2 -12.46 56.54 -32.09
C GLY A 2 -11.00 56.72 -31.66
N GLY A 3 -10.16 55.66 -31.70
CA GLY A 3 -8.73 55.74 -31.33
C GLY A 3 -7.87 56.56 -32.31
N SER A 4 -8.08 56.38 -33.60
CA SER A 4 -7.34 57.10 -34.64
C SER A 4 -7.55 58.62 -34.59
N VAL A 5 -8.77 59.08 -34.34
CA VAL A 5 -9.09 60.52 -34.22
C VAL A 5 -8.51 61.16 -32.96
N LYS A 6 -8.42 60.41 -31.84
CA LYS A 6 -7.76 60.90 -30.61
C LYS A 6 -6.24 61.00 -30.82
N GLN A 7 -5.64 60.02 -31.44
CA GLN A 7 -4.20 59.96 -31.73
C GLN A 7 -3.77 61.15 -32.67
N GLU A 8 -4.49 61.37 -33.75
CA GLU A 8 -4.26 62.49 -34.65
C GLU A 8 -4.30 63.85 -33.92
N ARG A 9 -5.22 64.02 -32.97
CA ARG A 9 -5.30 65.24 -32.14
C ARG A 9 -4.07 65.47 -31.27
N TYR A 10 -3.53 64.40 -30.66
CA TYR A 10 -2.32 64.51 -29.87
C TYR A 10 -1.08 64.78 -30.73
N GLU A 11 -1.00 64.19 -31.91
CA GLU A 11 0.07 64.46 -32.86
C GLU A 11 0.04 65.93 -33.31
N GLU A 12 -1.12 66.50 -33.72
CA GLU A 12 -1.29 67.86 -34.05
C GLU A 12 -0.95 68.82 -32.90
N ALA A 13 -1.46 68.54 -31.69
CA ALA A 13 -1.16 69.31 -30.48
C ALA A 13 0.34 69.34 -30.19
N LEU A 14 0.99 68.19 -30.29
CA LEU A 14 2.42 68.04 -30.06
C LEU A 14 3.23 68.88 -31.03
N GLU A 15 2.85 68.90 -32.30
CA GLU A 15 3.53 69.76 -33.31
C GLU A 15 3.48 71.23 -32.90
N TYR A 16 2.30 71.71 -32.44
CA TYR A 16 2.18 73.14 -32.01
C TYR A 16 2.96 73.38 -30.71
N PHE A 17 2.94 72.49 -29.72
CA PHE A 17 3.69 72.69 -28.48
C PHE A 17 5.21 72.65 -28.73
N LEU A 18 5.73 71.81 -29.59
CA LEU A 18 7.15 71.78 -29.97
C LEU A 18 7.57 72.99 -30.75
N LYS A 19 6.66 73.61 -31.51
CA LYS A 19 6.93 74.92 -32.14
C LYS A 19 7.06 76.04 -31.10
N LEU A 20 6.24 76.06 -30.08
CA LEU A 20 6.34 77.00 -28.97
C LEU A 20 7.66 76.81 -28.18
N GLU A 21 8.10 75.62 -27.91
CA GLU A 21 9.40 75.32 -27.28
C GLU A 21 10.54 75.89 -28.11
N LYS A 22 10.52 75.72 -29.44
CA LYS A 22 11.54 76.33 -30.40
C LYS A 22 11.54 77.86 -30.43
N LEU A 23 10.42 78.49 -30.06
CA LEU A 23 10.27 79.92 -29.97
C LEU A 23 10.66 80.47 -28.58
N ASN A 24 11.26 79.65 -27.71
CA ASN A 24 11.66 79.94 -26.34
C ASN A 24 10.50 80.28 -25.39
N TYR A 25 9.28 79.81 -25.69
CA TYR A 25 8.18 79.78 -24.75
C TYR A 25 8.24 78.44 -24.02
N ALA A 26 9.19 78.33 -23.10
CA ALA A 26 9.40 77.09 -22.34
C ALA A 26 9.09 77.34 -20.85
N ASP A 27 7.90 76.98 -20.41
CA ASP A 27 7.47 76.98 -19.01
C ASP A 27 7.05 75.59 -18.57
N GLU A 28 6.77 75.48 -17.33
CA GLU A 28 6.31 74.19 -16.67
C GLU A 28 5.03 73.67 -17.39
N TRP A 29 4.05 74.58 -17.68
CA TRP A 29 2.78 74.21 -18.31
C TRP A 29 3.02 73.63 -19.74
N LEU A 30 3.91 74.24 -20.54
CA LEU A 30 4.21 73.72 -21.84
C LEU A 30 4.84 72.36 -21.82
N TYR A 31 5.83 72.13 -20.93
CA TYR A 31 6.47 70.84 -20.79
C TYR A 31 5.48 69.73 -20.28
N GLN A 32 4.59 70.09 -19.38
CA GLN A 32 3.50 69.21 -18.95
C GLN A 32 2.59 68.78 -20.13
N LYS A 33 2.16 69.79 -20.99
CA LYS A 33 1.33 69.49 -22.18
C LYS A 33 2.03 68.62 -23.19
N VAL A 34 3.32 68.83 -23.43
CA VAL A 34 4.13 67.96 -24.28
C VAL A 34 4.24 66.56 -23.70
N GLY A 35 4.45 66.45 -22.39
CA GLY A 35 4.46 65.18 -21.69
C GLY A 35 3.16 64.42 -21.87
N ILE A 36 2.00 65.09 -21.69
CA ILE A 36 0.66 64.51 -21.92
C ILE A 36 0.51 63.99 -23.36
N CYS A 37 0.96 64.76 -24.36
CA CYS A 37 0.87 64.33 -25.75
C CYS A 37 1.71 63.08 -26.01
N TYR A 38 2.95 63.01 -25.55
CA TYR A 38 3.80 61.84 -25.69
C TYR A 38 3.26 60.63 -24.91
N LYS A 39 2.72 60.82 -23.72
CA LYS A 39 2.07 59.79 -22.93
C LYS A 39 0.91 59.15 -23.71
N ASN A 40 0.02 59.99 -24.31
CA ASN A 40 -1.12 59.49 -25.08
C ASN A 40 -0.74 58.88 -26.44
N LEU A 41 0.45 59.18 -26.95
CA LEU A 41 1.05 58.55 -28.13
C LEU A 41 1.86 57.30 -27.81
N ASP A 42 1.82 56.83 -26.57
CA ASP A 42 2.57 55.66 -26.03
C ASP A 42 4.11 55.80 -26.14
N GLU A 43 4.61 57.06 -26.26
CA GLU A 43 6.04 57.37 -26.29
C GLU A 43 6.57 57.68 -24.88
N LYS A 44 6.60 56.63 -24.02
CA LYS A 44 6.80 56.72 -22.56
C LYS A 44 8.09 57.42 -22.14
N GLU A 45 9.22 57.10 -22.79
CA GLU A 45 10.52 57.72 -22.48
C GLU A 45 10.56 59.21 -22.81
N LYS A 46 9.87 59.61 -23.91
CA LYS A 46 9.77 61.02 -24.24
C LYS A 46 8.84 61.77 -23.32
N ALA A 47 7.71 61.16 -22.97
CA ALA A 47 6.80 61.72 -21.97
C ALA A 47 7.54 61.96 -20.64
N LEU A 48 8.25 60.95 -20.14
CA LEU A 48 9.05 61.06 -18.92
C LEU A 48 10.06 62.23 -18.99
N LYS A 49 10.77 62.35 -20.09
CA LYS A 49 11.75 63.49 -20.31
C LYS A 49 11.09 64.83 -20.15
N TYR A 50 9.89 64.99 -20.69
CA TYR A 50 9.23 66.33 -20.67
C TYR A 50 8.57 66.60 -19.34
N TYR A 51 8.00 65.59 -18.64
CA TYR A 51 7.51 65.76 -17.27
C TYR A 51 8.66 66.08 -16.30
N LEU A 52 9.83 65.45 -16.44
CA LEU A 52 11.01 65.82 -15.65
C LEU A 52 11.40 67.26 -15.81
N LYS A 53 11.35 67.83 -17.06
CA LYS A 53 11.58 69.27 -17.30
C LYS A 53 10.52 70.16 -16.66
N ALA A 54 9.24 69.68 -16.56
CA ALA A 54 8.19 70.42 -15.90
C ALA A 54 8.48 70.53 -14.39
N VAL A 55 8.85 69.39 -13.74
CA VAL A 55 9.20 69.36 -12.32
C VAL A 55 10.50 70.11 -12.01
N GLU A 56 11.47 70.17 -12.94
CA GLU A 56 12.65 71.04 -12.79
C GLU A 56 12.32 72.54 -12.71
N LEU A 57 11.18 72.96 -13.30
CA LEU A 57 10.73 74.38 -13.27
C LEU A 57 9.76 74.65 -12.10
N ASP A 58 9.00 73.65 -11.66
CA ASP A 58 8.13 73.69 -10.51
C ASP A 58 8.29 72.43 -9.71
N GLU A 59 9.05 72.51 -8.58
CA GLU A 59 9.34 71.40 -7.66
C GLU A 59 8.12 70.95 -6.84
N GLU A 60 6.97 71.62 -6.98
CA GLU A 60 5.70 71.25 -6.34
C GLU A 60 4.62 70.82 -7.34
N ASP A 61 4.95 70.64 -8.62
CA ASP A 61 4.04 70.13 -9.68
C ASP A 61 3.66 68.65 -9.41
N THR A 62 2.66 68.46 -8.54
CA THR A 62 2.16 67.14 -8.17
C THR A 62 1.58 66.37 -9.36
N TYR A 63 1.01 67.08 -10.36
CA TYR A 63 0.48 66.44 -11.56
C TYR A 63 1.59 65.73 -12.37
N SER A 64 2.66 66.48 -12.71
CA SER A 64 3.79 65.91 -13.44
C SER A 64 4.52 64.84 -12.62
N MET A 65 4.65 65.04 -11.29
CA MET A 65 5.25 64.02 -10.42
C MET A 65 4.45 62.71 -10.41
N SER A 66 3.11 62.77 -10.38
CA SER A 66 2.25 61.59 -10.45
C SER A 66 2.47 60.82 -11.77
N ASP A 67 2.52 61.52 -12.90
CA ASP A 67 2.79 60.94 -14.20
C ASP A 67 4.23 60.37 -14.30
N ILE A 68 5.21 61.03 -13.71
CA ILE A 68 6.60 60.54 -13.63
C ILE A 68 6.64 59.23 -12.83
N ALA A 69 6.00 59.20 -11.69
CA ALA A 69 5.96 57.99 -10.86
C ALA A 69 5.33 56.79 -11.61
N TRP A 70 4.19 57.01 -12.24
CA TRP A 70 3.54 56.02 -13.10
C TRP A 70 4.44 55.58 -14.27
N LEU A 71 5.08 56.53 -14.97
CA LEU A 71 5.99 56.21 -16.08
C LEU A 71 7.18 55.35 -15.61
N TYR A 72 7.77 55.68 -14.47
CA TYR A 72 8.83 54.87 -13.88
C TYR A 72 8.35 53.46 -13.50
N ASN A 73 7.17 53.34 -12.92
CA ASN A 73 6.56 52.05 -12.62
C ASN A 73 6.34 51.21 -13.89
N VAL A 74 5.80 51.81 -14.94
CA VAL A 74 5.57 51.15 -16.25
C VAL A 74 6.90 50.77 -16.94
N LEU A 75 7.95 51.55 -16.75
CA LEU A 75 9.28 51.28 -17.29
C LEU A 75 10.12 50.32 -16.42
N GLY A 76 9.56 49.82 -15.31
CA GLY A 76 10.25 48.91 -14.41
C GLY A 76 11.34 49.52 -13.54
N LYS A 77 11.35 50.87 -13.42
CA LYS A 77 12.32 51.65 -12.61
C LYS A 77 11.71 52.06 -11.29
N TYR A 78 11.44 51.05 -10.48
CA TYR A 78 10.63 51.21 -9.27
C TYR A 78 11.27 52.07 -8.19
N GLU A 79 12.60 52.00 -8.02
CA GLU A 79 13.34 52.86 -7.07
C GLU A 79 13.26 54.34 -7.42
N GLU A 80 13.28 54.68 -8.71
CA GLU A 80 13.11 56.03 -9.18
C GLU A 80 11.66 56.48 -9.02
N GLY A 81 10.68 55.61 -9.34
CA GLY A 81 9.26 55.88 -9.13
C GLY A 81 8.93 56.16 -7.67
N LEU A 82 9.51 55.36 -6.77
CA LEU A 82 9.31 55.49 -5.33
C LEU A 82 9.67 56.88 -4.80
N LYS A 83 10.76 57.49 -5.27
CA LYS A 83 11.20 58.84 -4.86
C LYS A 83 10.13 59.89 -5.16
N TYR A 84 9.47 59.81 -6.30
CA TYR A 84 8.41 60.73 -6.66
C TYR A 84 7.12 60.46 -5.89
N LEU A 85 6.82 59.22 -5.59
CA LEU A 85 5.68 58.85 -4.72
C LEU A 85 5.87 59.34 -3.27
N GLU A 86 7.08 59.19 -2.73
CA GLU A 86 7.45 59.74 -1.39
C GLU A 86 7.34 61.25 -1.39
N ARG A 87 7.78 61.93 -2.46
CA ARG A 87 7.67 63.39 -2.57
C ARG A 87 6.22 63.87 -2.70
N LEU A 88 5.37 63.15 -3.41
CA LEU A 88 3.93 63.42 -3.49
C LEU A 88 3.26 63.32 -2.10
N GLU A 89 3.62 62.28 -1.32
CA GLU A 89 3.15 62.14 0.05
C GLU A 89 3.58 63.33 0.96
N GLU A 90 4.86 63.76 0.84
CA GLU A 90 5.36 64.95 1.55
C GLU A 90 4.60 66.24 1.18
N LEU A 91 4.15 66.35 -0.05
CA LEU A 91 3.34 67.49 -0.55
C LEU A 91 1.86 67.36 -0.20
N GLY A 92 1.48 66.28 0.53
CA GLY A 92 0.10 66.06 1.03
C GLY A 92 -0.84 65.47 -0.05
N GLN A 93 -0.32 64.92 -1.13
CA GLN A 93 -1.11 64.24 -2.15
C GLN A 93 -1.58 62.90 -1.56
N ASP A 94 -2.87 62.80 -1.22
CA ASP A 94 -3.45 61.65 -0.56
C ASP A 94 -4.73 61.18 -1.27
N ASP A 95 -4.62 60.81 -2.53
CA ASP A 95 -5.71 60.25 -3.34
C ASP A 95 -5.53 58.73 -3.53
N ALA A 96 -6.62 58.06 -3.92
CA ALA A 96 -6.62 56.62 -4.11
C ALA A 96 -5.68 56.15 -5.23
N TRP A 97 -5.52 56.95 -6.27
CA TRP A 97 -4.63 56.62 -7.39
C TRP A 97 -3.16 56.64 -6.96
N THR A 98 -2.72 57.75 -6.29
CA THR A 98 -1.34 57.90 -5.79
C THR A 98 -0.99 56.76 -4.81
N ASN A 99 -1.87 56.47 -3.85
CA ASN A 99 -1.66 55.37 -2.91
C ASN A 99 -1.67 54.00 -3.61
N GLY A 100 -2.47 53.79 -4.66
CA GLY A 100 -2.49 52.60 -5.51
C GLY A 100 -1.16 52.39 -6.25
N GLU A 101 -0.63 53.44 -6.90
CA GLU A 101 0.68 53.41 -7.57
C GLU A 101 1.82 53.18 -6.57
N PHE A 102 1.73 53.80 -5.39
CA PHE A 102 2.68 53.57 -4.30
C PHE A 102 2.69 52.11 -3.84
N GLY A 103 1.53 51.54 -3.59
CA GLY A 103 1.39 50.12 -3.25
C GLY A 103 1.90 49.19 -4.36
N TYR A 104 1.60 49.48 -5.62
CA TYR A 104 2.15 48.75 -6.75
C TYR A 104 3.69 48.81 -6.78
N CYS A 105 4.27 50.00 -6.68
CA CYS A 105 5.71 50.21 -6.68
C CYS A 105 6.40 49.43 -5.54
N LEU A 106 5.89 49.57 -4.31
CA LEU A 106 6.40 48.84 -3.14
C LEU A 106 6.30 47.33 -3.31
N SER A 107 5.18 46.83 -3.86
CA SER A 107 5.01 45.42 -4.16
C SER A 107 6.05 44.89 -5.14
N ARG A 108 6.41 45.68 -6.14
CA ARG A 108 7.45 45.32 -7.13
C ARG A 108 8.86 45.39 -6.55
N LEU A 109 9.06 46.16 -5.47
CA LEU A 109 10.29 46.21 -4.66
C LEU A 109 10.32 45.21 -3.53
N GLU A 110 9.38 44.25 -3.52
CA GLU A 110 9.24 43.18 -2.50
C GLU A 110 8.99 43.72 -1.07
N ARG A 111 8.54 44.98 -0.93
CA ARG A 111 8.17 45.62 0.34
C ARG A 111 6.66 45.40 0.63
N TYR A 112 6.26 44.14 0.75
CA TYR A 112 4.84 43.74 0.71
C TYR A 112 4.00 44.27 1.87
N GLU A 113 4.54 44.35 3.09
CA GLU A 113 3.80 44.88 4.25
C GLU A 113 3.54 46.39 4.10
N GLU A 114 4.48 47.14 3.52
CA GLU A 114 4.30 48.55 3.25
C GLU A 114 3.34 48.78 2.08
N ALA A 115 3.43 47.93 1.06
CA ALA A 115 2.49 47.94 -0.06
C ALA A 115 1.04 47.72 0.44
N ILE A 116 0.83 46.73 1.29
CA ILE A 116 -0.49 46.43 1.88
C ILE A 116 -1.03 47.65 2.64
N LYS A 117 -0.21 48.37 3.40
CA LYS A 117 -0.64 49.59 4.09
C LYS A 117 -1.12 50.66 3.13
N LYS A 118 -0.35 50.95 2.06
CA LYS A 118 -0.70 51.94 1.06
C LYS A 118 -1.95 51.56 0.26
N LEU A 119 -2.07 50.26 -0.10
CA LEU A 119 -3.23 49.77 -0.85
C LEU A 119 -4.51 49.76 0.00
N ASN A 120 -4.42 49.42 1.29
CA ASN A 120 -5.57 49.54 2.16
C ASN A 120 -6.00 51.00 2.36
N HIS A 121 -5.04 51.90 2.50
CA HIS A 121 -5.34 53.32 2.55
C HIS A 121 -6.00 53.81 1.25
N ALA A 122 -5.55 53.37 0.08
CA ALA A 122 -6.20 53.67 -1.18
C ALA A 122 -7.68 53.20 -1.24
N LEU A 123 -8.04 52.13 -0.56
CA LEU A 123 -9.43 51.70 -0.46
C LEU A 123 -10.28 52.58 0.51
N GLU A 124 -9.64 53.16 1.53
CA GLU A 124 -10.32 54.01 2.53
C GLU A 124 -10.60 55.43 2.04
N VAL A 125 -9.77 55.94 1.13
CA VAL A 125 -9.93 57.27 0.53
C VAL A 125 -11.21 57.35 -0.28
N GLU A 126 -12.03 58.39 -0.07
CA GLU A 126 -13.21 58.66 -0.88
C GLU A 126 -12.79 59.23 -2.27
N ASP A 127 -12.84 58.40 -3.27
CA ASP A 127 -12.50 58.71 -4.64
C ASP A 127 -13.42 57.93 -5.60
N GLU A 128 -14.24 58.65 -6.37
CA GLU A 128 -15.20 58.05 -7.31
C GLU A 128 -14.51 57.35 -8.50
N GLU A 129 -13.28 57.73 -8.83
CA GLU A 129 -12.52 57.20 -9.94
C GLU A 129 -11.58 56.04 -9.58
N LYS A 130 -11.55 55.64 -8.30
CA LYS A 130 -10.66 54.56 -7.85
C LYS A 130 -10.95 53.23 -8.48
N ASP A 131 -9.91 52.58 -8.96
CA ASP A 131 -10.00 51.20 -9.49
C ASP A 131 -9.92 50.18 -8.35
N ILE A 132 -11.06 49.96 -7.66
CA ILE A 132 -11.21 49.03 -6.57
C ILE A 132 -10.75 47.61 -6.97
N ALA A 133 -11.08 47.18 -8.18
CA ALA A 133 -10.71 45.85 -8.68
C ALA A 133 -9.18 45.72 -8.82
N HIS A 134 -8.51 46.77 -9.29
CA HIS A 134 -7.05 46.77 -9.40
C HIS A 134 -6.37 46.77 -8.03
N ILE A 135 -6.82 47.62 -7.11
CA ILE A 135 -6.25 47.70 -5.77
C ILE A 135 -6.39 46.33 -5.05
N HIS A 136 -7.56 45.71 -5.13
CA HIS A 136 -7.73 44.36 -4.59
C HIS A 136 -6.83 43.33 -5.27
N SER A 137 -6.59 43.41 -6.58
CA SER A 137 -5.67 42.47 -7.23
C SER A 137 -4.23 42.61 -6.73
N LEU A 138 -3.79 43.84 -6.42
CA LEU A 138 -2.46 44.11 -5.85
C LEU A 138 -2.34 43.67 -4.39
N LEU A 139 -3.40 43.85 -3.60
CA LEU A 139 -3.49 43.30 -2.24
C LEU A 139 -3.42 41.80 -2.26
N GLY A 140 -4.21 41.16 -3.11
CA GLY A 140 -4.18 39.69 -3.28
C GLY A 140 -2.78 39.18 -3.60
N TRP A 141 -2.10 39.87 -4.56
CA TRP A 141 -0.74 39.50 -4.93
C TRP A 141 0.27 39.70 -3.79
N SER A 142 0.17 40.82 -3.05
CA SER A 142 1.06 41.13 -1.92
C SER A 142 0.89 40.12 -0.78
N TYR A 143 -0.36 39.75 -0.41
CA TYR A 143 -0.63 38.72 0.59
C TYR A 143 -0.18 37.33 0.13
N ARG A 144 -0.32 37.00 -1.16
CA ARG A 144 0.18 35.74 -1.71
C ARG A 144 1.70 35.62 -1.57
N GLN A 145 2.45 36.73 -1.78
CA GLN A 145 3.91 36.71 -1.60
C GLN A 145 4.33 36.51 -0.13
N LEU A 146 3.49 36.98 0.80
CA LEU A 146 3.65 36.74 2.23
C LEU A 146 3.08 35.37 2.66
N GLU A 147 2.64 34.52 1.72
CA GLU A 147 2.03 33.20 1.95
C GLU A 147 0.73 33.24 2.79
N ASP A 148 0.12 34.41 2.97
CA ASP A 148 -1.21 34.55 3.57
C ASP A 148 -2.29 34.29 2.51
N TYR A 149 -2.45 33.00 2.19
CA TYR A 149 -3.36 32.56 1.11
C TYR A 149 -4.84 32.84 1.43
N ASP A 150 -5.22 32.96 2.70
CA ASP A 150 -6.59 33.31 3.09
C ASP A 150 -6.95 34.73 2.70
N LYS A 151 -6.11 35.70 3.06
CA LYS A 151 -6.32 37.09 2.67
C LYS A 151 -6.10 37.29 1.17
N ALA A 152 -5.12 36.60 0.58
CA ALA A 152 -4.94 36.64 -0.86
C ALA A 152 -6.21 36.24 -1.62
N LEU A 153 -6.87 35.13 -1.21
CA LEU A 153 -8.14 34.68 -1.78
C LEU A 153 -9.25 35.70 -1.60
N GLU A 154 -9.41 36.25 -0.39
CA GLU A 154 -10.40 37.30 -0.12
C GLU A 154 -10.28 38.45 -1.11
N HIS A 155 -9.07 38.97 -1.27
CA HIS A 155 -8.81 40.10 -2.14
C HIS A 155 -8.92 39.76 -3.63
N TYR A 156 -8.45 38.59 -4.07
CA TYR A 156 -8.64 38.19 -5.48
C TYR A 156 -10.12 37.98 -5.83
N ILE A 157 -10.91 37.44 -4.92
CA ILE A 157 -12.36 37.30 -5.10
C ILE A 157 -13.01 38.69 -5.19
N GLN A 158 -12.64 39.63 -4.30
CA GLN A 158 -13.11 41.01 -4.36
C GLN A 158 -12.71 41.70 -5.68
N SER A 159 -11.48 41.49 -6.17
CA SER A 159 -11.06 41.99 -7.48
C SER A 159 -11.96 41.47 -8.60
N LYS A 160 -12.27 40.17 -8.59
CA LYS A 160 -13.15 39.56 -9.57
C LYS A 160 -14.59 40.09 -9.49
N GLU A 161 -15.16 40.21 -8.30
CA GLU A 161 -16.51 40.74 -8.06
C GLU A 161 -16.65 42.21 -8.51
N ASN A 162 -15.57 43.00 -8.41
CA ASN A 162 -15.52 44.35 -8.87
C ASN A 162 -15.16 44.49 -10.37
N GLY A 163 -15.27 43.39 -11.13
CA GLY A 163 -15.22 43.41 -12.58
C GLY A 163 -13.90 42.98 -13.24
N ARG A 164 -12.86 42.61 -12.46
CA ARG A 164 -11.60 42.11 -13.00
C ARG A 164 -11.59 40.59 -13.13
N ASP A 165 -12.49 40.04 -13.92
CA ASP A 165 -12.57 38.60 -14.20
C ASP A 165 -11.70 38.28 -15.44
N SER A 166 -10.51 37.76 -15.22
CA SER A 166 -9.50 37.47 -16.24
C SER A 166 -8.84 36.13 -16.04
N ALA A 167 -8.09 35.63 -17.05
CA ALA A 167 -7.27 34.43 -16.91
C ALA A 167 -6.39 34.50 -15.66
N TRP A 168 -5.65 35.61 -15.53
CA TRP A 168 -4.70 35.81 -14.42
C TRP A 168 -5.36 35.78 -13.05
N ILE A 169 -6.49 36.46 -12.85
CA ILE A 169 -7.20 36.44 -11.55
C ILE A 169 -7.67 35.03 -11.19
N ASN A 170 -8.24 34.30 -12.16
CA ASN A 170 -8.71 32.94 -11.90
C ASN A 170 -7.54 31.97 -11.65
N ASP A 171 -6.42 32.14 -12.35
CA ASP A 171 -5.19 31.36 -12.12
C ASP A 171 -4.65 31.60 -10.69
N GLU A 172 -4.54 32.86 -10.25
CA GLU A 172 -4.08 33.21 -8.90
C GLU A 172 -5.01 32.66 -7.79
N ILE A 173 -6.33 32.69 -8.01
CA ILE A 173 -7.28 32.06 -7.08
C ILE A 173 -7.06 30.54 -7.06
N GLY A 174 -6.90 29.91 -8.22
CA GLY A 174 -6.59 28.49 -8.34
C GLY A 174 -5.30 28.13 -7.60
N TYR A 175 -4.25 28.92 -7.78
CA TYR A 175 -2.98 28.75 -7.08
C TYR A 175 -3.12 28.83 -5.56
N CYS A 176 -3.86 29.82 -5.04
CA CYS A 176 -4.09 29.94 -3.61
C CYS A 176 -4.85 28.72 -3.04
N TYR A 177 -5.89 28.23 -3.73
CA TYR A 177 -6.58 27.01 -3.34
C TYR A 177 -5.67 25.78 -3.40
N LYS A 178 -4.78 25.68 -4.42
CA LYS A 178 -3.77 24.63 -4.51
C LYS A 178 -2.85 24.62 -3.28
N LYS A 179 -2.35 25.79 -2.86
CA LYS A 179 -1.51 25.94 -1.66
C LYS A 179 -2.24 25.57 -0.36
N LYS A 180 -3.54 25.78 -0.32
CA LYS A 180 -4.41 25.35 0.80
C LYS A 180 -4.85 23.88 0.70
N SER A 181 -4.35 23.11 -0.25
CA SER A 181 -4.70 21.71 -0.52
C SER A 181 -6.18 21.49 -0.90
N ASP A 182 -6.92 22.52 -1.26
CA ASP A 182 -8.27 22.42 -1.85
C ASP A 182 -8.17 22.25 -3.37
N LEU A 183 -7.71 21.07 -3.79
CA LEU A 183 -7.43 20.79 -5.20
C LEU A 183 -8.67 20.82 -6.08
N LYS A 184 -9.85 20.55 -5.53
CA LYS A 184 -11.11 20.62 -6.30
C LYS A 184 -11.46 22.04 -6.69
N LYS A 185 -11.35 22.98 -5.75
CA LYS A 185 -11.56 24.40 -6.05
C LYS A 185 -10.42 24.95 -6.91
N ALA A 186 -9.19 24.54 -6.67
CA ALA A 186 -8.07 24.92 -7.54
C ALA A 186 -8.38 24.56 -8.99
N LEU A 187 -8.82 23.33 -9.26
CA LEU A 187 -9.21 22.87 -10.60
C LEU A 187 -10.34 23.71 -11.20
N GLU A 188 -11.37 24.01 -10.41
CA GLU A 188 -12.50 24.83 -10.87
C GLU A 188 -12.02 26.18 -11.40
N PHE A 189 -11.15 26.86 -10.64
CA PHE A 189 -10.65 28.18 -11.03
C PHE A 189 -9.62 28.11 -12.17
N TYR A 190 -8.77 27.11 -12.22
CA TYR A 190 -7.88 26.87 -13.35
C TYR A 190 -8.66 26.62 -14.66
N LEU A 191 -9.75 25.85 -14.60
CA LEU A 191 -10.62 25.67 -15.77
C LEU A 191 -11.40 26.95 -16.16
N LEU A 192 -11.65 27.86 -15.21
CA LEU A 192 -12.16 29.20 -15.53
C LEU A 192 -11.10 30.04 -16.22
N ALA A 193 -9.86 30.03 -15.74
CA ALA A 193 -8.73 30.71 -16.36
C ALA A 193 -8.50 30.23 -17.81
N GLU A 194 -8.58 28.92 -18.05
CA GLU A 194 -8.44 28.31 -19.38
C GLU A 194 -9.46 28.83 -20.41
N LYS A 195 -10.66 29.21 -19.98
CA LYS A 195 -11.66 29.78 -20.91
C LYS A 195 -11.20 31.07 -21.57
N TYR A 196 -10.33 31.83 -20.89
CA TYR A 196 -9.75 33.08 -21.39
C TYR A 196 -8.51 32.85 -22.24
N ASP A 197 -7.63 31.92 -21.82
CA ASP A 197 -6.44 31.53 -22.60
C ASP A 197 -6.29 29.99 -22.61
N LYS A 198 -6.63 29.44 -23.76
CA LYS A 198 -6.55 27.96 -23.95
C LYS A 198 -5.14 27.45 -24.21
N ASN A 199 -4.21 28.34 -24.56
CA ASN A 199 -2.86 27.95 -24.96
C ASN A 199 -1.79 28.40 -23.95
N ASP A 200 -2.21 28.86 -22.79
CA ASP A 200 -1.30 29.08 -21.66
C ASP A 200 -0.69 27.75 -21.22
N LEU A 201 0.60 27.63 -21.47
CA LEU A 201 1.34 26.37 -21.26
C LEU A 201 1.46 25.99 -19.79
N ASP A 202 1.67 26.99 -18.92
CA ASP A 202 1.82 26.77 -17.49
C ASP A 202 0.48 26.37 -16.88
N LEU A 203 -0.59 27.07 -17.23
CA LEU A 203 -1.95 26.76 -16.80
C LEU A 203 -2.38 25.35 -17.22
N VAL A 204 -2.17 24.98 -18.49
CA VAL A 204 -2.49 23.63 -19.01
C VAL A 204 -1.73 22.55 -18.23
N SER A 205 -0.48 22.82 -17.88
CA SER A 205 0.36 21.92 -17.12
C SER A 205 -0.10 21.79 -15.67
N GLU A 206 -0.52 22.90 -15.04
CA GLU A 206 -1.08 22.89 -13.68
C GLU A 206 -2.40 22.11 -13.62
N ILE A 207 -3.27 22.28 -14.60
CA ILE A 207 -4.52 21.50 -14.71
C ILE A 207 -4.21 20.00 -14.81
N ALA A 208 -3.23 19.64 -15.64
CA ALA A 208 -2.81 18.24 -15.79
C ALA A 208 -2.36 17.64 -14.45
N TRP A 209 -1.55 18.40 -13.72
CA TRP A 209 -1.05 17.99 -12.41
C TRP A 209 -2.19 17.82 -11.38
N VAL A 210 -3.12 18.80 -11.32
CA VAL A 210 -4.25 18.72 -10.38
C VAL A 210 -5.13 17.51 -10.67
N TYR A 211 -5.44 17.23 -11.94
CA TYR A 211 -6.18 16.02 -12.32
C TYR A 211 -5.45 14.74 -11.89
N SER A 212 -4.13 14.71 -12.06
CA SER A 212 -3.31 13.55 -11.63
C SER A 212 -3.40 13.31 -10.13
N ILE A 213 -3.29 14.36 -9.32
CA ILE A 213 -3.39 14.25 -7.85
C ILE A 213 -4.82 13.89 -7.40
N LEU A 214 -5.85 14.34 -8.11
CA LEU A 214 -7.24 13.96 -7.83
C LEU A 214 -7.60 12.54 -8.26
N GLY A 215 -6.68 11.81 -8.90
CA GLY A 215 -6.90 10.47 -9.42
C GLY A 215 -7.70 10.41 -10.74
N GLU A 216 -7.94 11.57 -11.36
CA GLU A 216 -8.66 11.68 -12.64
C GLU A 216 -7.69 11.56 -13.83
N TYR A 217 -6.93 10.47 -13.84
CA TYR A 217 -5.78 10.27 -14.75
C TYR A 217 -6.12 10.36 -16.25
N LYS A 218 -7.34 9.98 -16.63
CA LYS A 218 -7.76 10.07 -18.05
C LYS A 218 -7.87 11.51 -18.53
N GLU A 219 -8.38 12.39 -17.69
CA GLU A 219 -8.44 13.83 -18.00
C GLU A 219 -7.04 14.44 -17.87
N GLY A 220 -6.29 14.09 -16.81
CA GLY A 220 -4.90 14.49 -16.65
C GLY A 220 -4.06 14.17 -17.89
N LEU A 221 -4.21 12.98 -18.46
CA LEU A 221 -3.51 12.54 -19.67
C LEU A 221 -3.80 13.45 -20.87
N LYS A 222 -5.05 13.88 -21.09
CA LYS A 222 -5.41 14.80 -22.18
C LYS A 222 -4.68 16.14 -22.04
N TYR A 223 -4.60 16.65 -20.81
CA TYR A 223 -3.93 17.93 -20.55
C TYR A 223 -2.40 17.82 -20.65
N VAL A 224 -1.80 16.72 -20.18
CA VAL A 224 -0.37 16.45 -20.40
C VAL A 224 -0.04 16.38 -21.89
N GLU A 225 -0.80 15.59 -22.67
CA GLU A 225 -0.62 15.48 -24.12
C GLU A 225 -0.76 16.85 -24.81
N ARG A 226 -1.65 17.69 -24.31
CA ARG A 226 -1.82 19.05 -24.83
C ARG A 226 -0.65 19.94 -24.47
N ALA A 227 -0.12 19.89 -23.22
CA ALA A 227 1.07 20.62 -22.83
C ALA A 227 2.28 20.25 -23.70
N VAL A 228 2.45 18.96 -23.98
CA VAL A 228 3.49 18.46 -24.90
C VAL A 228 3.29 19.00 -26.33
N LYS A 229 2.07 19.02 -26.84
CA LYS A 229 1.75 19.61 -28.17
C LYS A 229 2.00 21.10 -28.23
N LEU A 230 1.83 21.81 -27.13
CA LEU A 230 2.17 23.25 -27.00
C LEU A 230 3.67 23.51 -26.88
N GLY A 231 4.49 22.45 -26.79
CA GLY A 231 5.95 22.53 -26.82
C GLY A 231 6.64 22.27 -25.49
N ARG A 232 5.91 21.92 -24.41
CA ARG A 232 6.54 21.55 -23.14
C ARG A 232 7.12 20.16 -23.20
N ASN A 233 8.41 20.02 -22.92
CA ASN A 233 9.11 18.73 -22.94
C ASN A 233 10.21 18.65 -21.87
N ASP A 234 10.01 19.31 -20.73
CA ASP A 234 10.91 19.25 -19.59
C ASP A 234 10.76 17.95 -18.79
N ALA A 235 11.64 17.72 -17.81
CA ALA A 235 11.60 16.54 -16.96
C ALA A 235 10.28 16.46 -16.16
N TRP A 236 9.79 17.61 -15.66
CA TRP A 236 8.58 17.65 -14.85
C TRP A 236 7.34 17.15 -15.61
N ILE A 237 7.10 17.65 -16.84
CA ILE A 237 5.93 17.21 -17.61
C ILE A 237 6.01 15.73 -18.02
N ASN A 238 7.21 15.23 -18.33
CA ASN A 238 7.38 13.82 -18.69
C ASN A 238 7.19 12.88 -17.48
N ILE A 239 7.53 13.31 -16.26
CA ILE A 239 7.19 12.59 -15.02
C ILE A 239 5.67 12.54 -14.84
N GLN A 240 4.96 13.67 -15.00
CA GLN A 240 3.49 13.70 -14.93
C GLN A 240 2.85 12.83 -16.01
N TYR A 241 3.42 12.85 -17.22
CA TYR A 241 2.96 11.99 -18.32
C TYR A 241 3.10 10.51 -17.96
N GLY A 242 4.26 10.11 -17.47
CA GLY A 242 4.52 8.75 -17.02
C GLY A 242 3.55 8.32 -15.92
N ALA A 243 3.32 9.17 -14.91
CA ALA A 243 2.38 8.90 -13.84
C ALA A 243 0.93 8.72 -14.35
N CYS A 244 0.46 9.59 -15.25
CA CYS A 244 -0.87 9.44 -15.84
C CYS A 244 -1.01 8.18 -16.70
N LEU A 245 0.02 7.82 -17.46
CA LEU A 245 0.06 6.60 -18.26
C LEU A 245 0.04 5.35 -17.37
N ALA A 246 0.85 5.32 -16.33
CA ALA A 246 0.91 4.23 -15.36
C ALA A 246 -0.46 3.96 -14.72
N ASN A 247 -1.11 5.00 -14.23
CA ASN A 247 -2.44 4.91 -13.65
C ASN A 247 -3.56 4.65 -14.70
N SER A 248 -3.22 4.73 -15.98
CA SER A 248 -4.10 4.31 -17.09
C SER A 248 -3.77 2.89 -17.61
N ASN A 249 -2.99 2.11 -16.87
CA ASN A 249 -2.51 0.76 -17.20
C ASN A 249 -1.63 0.70 -18.49
N ARG A 250 -1.03 1.81 -18.90
CA ARG A 250 -0.12 1.92 -20.05
C ARG A 250 1.34 1.88 -19.56
N PHE A 251 1.71 0.80 -18.86
CA PHE A 251 2.97 0.72 -18.09
C PHE A 251 4.23 0.87 -18.95
N GLN A 252 4.27 0.24 -20.13
CA GLN A 252 5.45 0.34 -21.00
C GLN A 252 5.70 1.76 -21.50
N GLU A 253 4.64 2.46 -21.89
CA GLU A 253 4.72 3.85 -22.34
C GLU A 253 5.06 4.80 -21.17
N ALA A 254 4.56 4.47 -19.96
CA ALA A 254 4.93 5.18 -18.74
C ALA A 254 6.42 5.10 -18.46
N ILE A 255 7.00 3.89 -18.55
CA ILE A 255 8.44 3.66 -18.38
C ILE A 255 9.23 4.50 -19.36
N GLU A 256 8.89 4.49 -20.66
CA GLU A 256 9.59 5.30 -21.69
C GLU A 256 9.59 6.79 -21.34
N LYS A 257 8.47 7.34 -20.84
CA LYS A 257 8.37 8.75 -20.46
C LYS A 257 9.18 9.08 -19.19
N LEU A 258 9.14 8.19 -18.20
CA LEU A 258 9.89 8.37 -16.96
C LEU A 258 11.41 8.24 -17.20
N GLU A 259 11.85 7.26 -17.98
CA GLU A 259 13.26 7.11 -18.34
C GLU A 259 13.77 8.29 -19.17
N TYR A 260 12.93 8.80 -20.10
CA TYR A 260 13.27 10.03 -20.82
C TYR A 260 13.42 11.22 -19.86
N ALA A 261 12.50 11.41 -18.92
CA ALA A 261 12.60 12.46 -17.91
C ALA A 261 13.89 12.36 -17.09
N LEU A 262 14.27 11.14 -16.71
CA LEU A 262 15.51 10.88 -15.97
C LEU A 262 16.77 11.19 -16.79
N SER A 263 16.71 11.07 -18.11
CA SER A 263 17.84 11.36 -19.02
C SER A 263 18.11 12.86 -19.23
N LEU A 264 17.16 13.72 -18.89
CA LEU A 264 17.32 15.17 -19.03
C LEU A 264 18.23 15.72 -17.91
N ASP A 265 19.11 16.68 -18.25
CA ASP A 265 19.98 17.38 -17.29
C ASP A 265 19.24 18.60 -16.70
N GLU A 266 18.19 18.33 -15.92
CA GLU A 266 17.31 19.34 -15.31
C GLU A 266 17.03 18.96 -13.86
N GLU A 267 16.65 19.96 -13.05
CA GLU A 267 16.12 19.68 -11.71
C GLU A 267 14.80 18.91 -11.80
N LYS A 268 14.69 17.82 -11.05
CA LYS A 268 13.55 16.90 -11.10
C LYS A 268 13.34 16.18 -9.79
N ASP A 269 12.10 15.78 -9.57
CA ASP A 269 11.73 14.91 -8.45
C ASP A 269 12.14 13.47 -8.76
N LEU A 270 13.39 13.13 -8.44
CA LEU A 270 13.95 11.79 -8.64
C LEU A 270 13.22 10.75 -7.80
N ALA A 271 12.89 11.09 -6.57
CA ALA A 271 12.20 10.16 -5.66
C ALA A 271 10.85 9.74 -6.21
N PHE A 272 10.06 10.70 -6.72
CA PHE A 272 8.77 10.41 -7.33
C PHE A 272 8.93 9.65 -8.66
N ALA A 273 9.85 10.05 -9.52
CA ALA A 273 10.10 9.38 -10.81
C ALA A 273 10.50 7.91 -10.61
N TYR A 274 11.43 7.63 -9.69
CA TYR A 274 11.84 6.27 -9.36
C TYR A 274 10.70 5.45 -8.75
N SER A 275 9.88 6.04 -7.88
CA SER A 275 8.74 5.33 -7.31
C SER A 275 7.71 4.91 -8.37
N GLN A 276 7.47 5.77 -9.38
CA GLN A 276 6.58 5.45 -10.50
C GLN A 276 7.17 4.36 -11.41
N LEU A 277 8.48 4.37 -11.66
CA LEU A 277 9.17 3.31 -12.40
C LEU A 277 9.07 1.98 -11.67
N GLY A 278 9.38 1.97 -10.37
CA GLY A 278 9.26 0.78 -9.54
C GLY A 278 7.85 0.18 -9.60
N TRP A 279 6.83 1.02 -9.45
CA TRP A 279 5.44 0.60 -9.55
C TRP A 279 5.08 0.02 -10.92
N CYS A 280 5.53 0.66 -12.02
CA CYS A 280 5.31 0.13 -13.38
C CYS A 280 5.96 -1.25 -13.56
N TYR A 281 7.22 -1.43 -13.14
CA TYR A 281 7.92 -2.70 -13.26
C TYR A 281 7.28 -3.80 -12.38
N ARG A 282 6.80 -3.46 -11.17
CA ARG A 282 6.07 -4.40 -10.31
C ARG A 282 4.79 -4.90 -11.01
N LEU A 283 4.01 -4.01 -11.60
CA LEU A 283 2.78 -4.38 -12.32
C LEU A 283 3.04 -5.17 -13.61
N LEU A 284 4.24 -5.08 -14.16
CA LEU A 284 4.71 -5.93 -15.26
C LEU A 284 5.33 -7.25 -14.79
N GLY A 285 5.47 -7.46 -13.48
CA GLY A 285 6.04 -8.68 -12.89
C GLY A 285 7.56 -8.72 -12.84
N ASP A 286 8.27 -7.63 -13.15
CA ASP A 286 9.73 -7.52 -13.04
C ASP A 286 10.10 -6.99 -11.64
N TYR A 287 9.98 -7.88 -10.65
CA TYR A 287 10.13 -7.51 -9.24
C TYR A 287 11.56 -7.10 -8.85
N GLU A 288 12.59 -7.63 -9.52
CA GLU A 288 13.98 -7.23 -9.30
C GLU A 288 14.20 -5.76 -9.69
N LYS A 289 13.71 -5.34 -10.89
CA LYS A 289 13.82 -3.95 -11.29
C LYS A 289 12.94 -3.03 -10.45
N ALA A 290 11.72 -3.49 -10.12
CA ALA A 290 10.80 -2.76 -9.25
C ALA A 290 11.46 -2.44 -7.91
N LEU A 291 12.03 -3.45 -7.25
CA LEU A 291 12.78 -3.31 -6.00
C LEU A 291 13.94 -2.32 -6.14
N GLY A 292 14.75 -2.46 -7.22
CA GLY A 292 15.86 -1.56 -7.46
C GLY A 292 15.45 -0.09 -7.61
N TYR A 293 14.31 0.18 -8.26
CA TYR A 293 13.80 1.55 -8.40
C TYR A 293 13.14 2.06 -7.10
N HIS A 294 12.43 1.23 -6.35
CA HIS A 294 11.87 1.64 -5.07
C HIS A 294 12.96 1.97 -4.05
N ILE A 295 14.06 1.20 -4.00
CA ILE A 295 15.21 1.51 -3.16
C ILE A 295 15.84 2.85 -3.58
N LYS A 296 16.03 3.11 -4.87
CA LYS A 296 16.51 4.41 -5.35
C LYS A 296 15.59 5.56 -4.94
N SER A 297 14.26 5.35 -5.00
CA SER A 297 13.29 6.33 -4.52
C SER A 297 13.48 6.65 -3.04
N GLN A 298 13.77 5.61 -2.22
CA GLN A 298 14.05 5.76 -0.79
C GLN A 298 15.39 6.49 -0.55
N GLU A 299 16.43 6.18 -1.31
CA GLU A 299 17.72 6.87 -1.26
C GLU A 299 17.61 8.36 -1.60
N GLU A 300 16.69 8.75 -2.48
CA GLU A 300 16.36 10.13 -2.84
C GLU A 300 15.41 10.80 -1.82
N GLY A 301 15.16 10.17 -0.68
CA GLY A 301 14.46 10.75 0.46
C GLY A 301 12.98 10.40 0.59
N ARG A 302 12.42 9.58 -0.28
CA ARG A 302 11.03 9.12 -0.14
C ARG A 302 10.95 7.91 0.78
N ASN A 303 10.60 8.14 2.04
CA ASN A 303 10.48 7.09 3.05
C ASN A 303 9.09 7.14 3.73
N ASP A 304 8.03 7.09 2.93
CA ASP A 304 6.64 7.01 3.38
C ASP A 304 6.17 5.55 3.53
N ALA A 305 4.98 5.35 4.11
CA ALA A 305 4.40 4.02 4.29
C ALA A 305 4.22 3.29 2.95
N TRP A 306 3.79 4.02 1.90
CA TRP A 306 3.55 3.43 0.59
C TRP A 306 4.81 2.84 -0.03
N ILE A 307 5.96 3.56 -0.02
CA ILE A 307 7.18 3.06 -0.64
C ILE A 307 7.72 1.81 0.08
N ASN A 308 7.64 1.79 1.43
CA ASN A 308 8.05 0.62 2.19
C ASN A 308 7.14 -0.59 1.93
N PHE A 309 5.85 -0.36 1.74
CA PHE A 309 4.92 -1.42 1.36
C PHE A 309 5.20 -1.97 -0.05
N GLU A 310 5.49 -1.12 -1.03
CA GLU A 310 5.87 -1.55 -2.38
C GLU A 310 7.17 -2.38 -2.38
N ILE A 311 8.14 -2.02 -1.52
CA ILE A 311 9.36 -2.80 -1.31
C ILE A 311 9.03 -4.17 -0.69
N ALA A 312 8.13 -4.20 0.30
CA ALA A 312 7.68 -5.46 0.92
C ALA A 312 7.06 -6.41 -0.10
N ILE A 313 6.14 -5.91 -0.94
CA ILE A 313 5.53 -6.70 -2.02
C ILE A 313 6.59 -7.23 -3.00
N CYS A 314 7.61 -6.43 -3.32
CA CYS A 314 8.69 -6.90 -4.19
C CYS A 314 9.48 -8.05 -3.56
N TYR A 315 9.85 -7.95 -2.28
CA TYR A 315 10.55 -9.01 -1.56
C TYR A 315 9.69 -10.28 -1.43
N GLU A 316 8.40 -10.15 -1.12
CA GLU A 316 7.44 -11.27 -1.09
C GLU A 316 7.46 -12.05 -2.41
N ASN A 317 7.31 -11.35 -3.53
CA ASN A 317 7.31 -11.98 -4.85
C ASN A 317 8.68 -12.53 -5.29
N LEU A 318 9.76 -12.11 -4.64
CA LEU A 318 11.11 -12.67 -4.78
C LEU A 318 11.36 -13.80 -3.77
N ASN A 319 10.35 -14.22 -2.98
CA ASN A 319 10.38 -15.23 -1.93
C ASN A 319 11.34 -14.92 -0.75
N ASP A 320 11.69 -13.65 -0.52
CA ASP A 320 12.43 -13.19 0.66
C ASP A 320 11.41 -12.68 1.71
N TYR A 321 10.71 -13.62 2.34
CA TYR A 321 9.59 -13.31 3.25
C TYR A 321 10.04 -12.62 4.54
N GLU A 322 11.28 -12.84 4.98
CA GLU A 322 11.84 -12.15 6.14
C GLU A 322 11.99 -10.65 5.88
N LYS A 323 12.55 -10.27 4.72
CA LYS A 323 12.64 -8.86 4.35
C LYS A 323 11.30 -8.27 3.98
N ALA A 324 10.40 -9.03 3.36
CA ALA A 324 9.04 -8.58 3.11
C ALA A 324 8.36 -8.17 4.42
N LEU A 325 8.45 -8.99 5.45
CA LEU A 325 7.90 -8.68 6.78
C LEU A 325 8.60 -7.48 7.42
N GLU A 326 9.93 -7.35 7.32
CA GLU A 326 10.68 -6.20 7.84
C GLU A 326 10.15 -4.88 7.25
N TYR A 327 10.05 -4.79 5.93
CA TYR A 327 9.57 -3.58 5.25
C TYR A 327 8.07 -3.34 5.44
N ALA A 328 7.25 -4.39 5.53
CA ALA A 328 5.83 -4.27 5.87
C ALA A 328 5.63 -3.70 7.29
N LEU A 329 6.45 -4.11 8.26
CA LEU A 329 6.44 -3.56 9.61
C LEU A 329 6.93 -2.10 9.66
N ILE A 330 7.93 -1.71 8.85
CA ILE A 330 8.33 -0.30 8.71
C ILE A 330 7.15 0.51 8.15
N SER A 331 6.47 0.01 7.12
CA SER A 331 5.28 0.64 6.55
C SER A 331 4.19 0.83 7.62
N TYR A 332 3.91 -0.21 8.41
CA TYR A 332 2.95 -0.17 9.51
C TYR A 332 3.31 0.86 10.59
N GLU A 333 4.57 1.01 10.95
CA GLU A 333 4.98 2.02 11.94
C GLU A 333 4.77 3.46 11.42
N LEU A 334 4.82 3.67 10.11
CA LEU A 334 4.55 4.96 9.46
C LEU A 334 3.05 5.24 9.28
N ASP A 335 2.24 4.20 9.05
CA ASP A 335 0.78 4.28 8.98
C ASP A 335 0.15 3.01 9.56
N LYS A 336 -0.38 3.13 10.78
CA LYS A 336 -0.89 1.98 11.55
C LYS A 336 -2.28 1.49 11.13
N ASP A 337 -2.97 2.25 10.32
CA ASP A 337 -4.35 1.97 9.93
C ASP A 337 -4.49 1.65 8.43
N GLU A 338 -3.36 1.49 7.71
CA GLU A 338 -3.39 1.05 6.32
C GLU A 338 -3.77 -0.44 6.22
N VAL A 339 -4.97 -0.68 5.75
CA VAL A 339 -5.63 -2.00 5.75
C VAL A 339 -4.87 -3.04 4.93
N ASN A 340 -4.26 -2.63 3.81
CA ASN A 340 -3.50 -3.55 2.96
C ASN A 340 -2.20 -3.99 3.66
N VAL A 341 -1.52 -3.06 4.33
CA VAL A 341 -0.29 -3.36 5.10
C VAL A 341 -0.59 -4.32 6.25
N LEU A 342 -1.67 -4.07 7.01
CA LEU A 342 -2.09 -4.96 8.10
C LEU A 342 -2.39 -6.38 7.61
N SER A 343 -3.08 -6.47 6.48
CA SER A 343 -3.42 -7.77 5.88
C SER A 343 -2.20 -8.51 5.40
N GLU A 344 -1.25 -7.81 4.81
CA GLU A 344 0.01 -8.35 4.32
C GLU A 344 0.88 -8.88 5.45
N ILE A 345 1.03 -8.11 6.53
CA ILE A 345 1.76 -8.56 7.73
C ILE A 345 1.13 -9.83 8.29
N GLY A 346 -0.19 -9.88 8.39
CA GLY A 346 -0.91 -11.05 8.87
C GLY A 346 -0.69 -12.28 7.98
N TRP A 347 -0.74 -12.10 6.66
CA TRP A 347 -0.46 -13.16 5.70
C TRP A 347 0.99 -13.66 5.81
N LEU A 348 1.96 -12.74 5.87
CA LEU A 348 3.38 -13.08 6.03
C LEU A 348 3.64 -13.88 7.32
N TYR A 349 3.06 -13.45 8.45
CA TYR A 349 3.16 -14.22 9.69
C TYR A 349 2.53 -15.60 9.60
N ASN A 350 1.35 -15.73 8.97
CA ASN A 350 0.71 -17.02 8.72
C ASN A 350 1.60 -17.93 7.85
N TYR A 351 2.15 -17.39 6.78
CA TYR A 351 3.06 -18.12 5.89
C TYR A 351 4.32 -18.61 6.62
N MET A 352 4.84 -17.81 7.55
CA MET A 352 5.99 -18.18 8.39
C MET A 352 5.62 -19.08 9.56
N GLY A 353 4.37 -19.50 9.71
CA GLY A 353 3.89 -20.34 10.80
C GLY A 353 3.73 -19.62 12.15
N LYS A 354 3.80 -18.29 12.18
CA LYS A 354 3.66 -17.45 13.39
C LYS A 354 2.22 -17.00 13.57
N TYR A 355 1.33 -17.94 13.78
CA TYR A 355 -0.13 -17.72 13.74
C TYR A 355 -0.65 -16.78 14.83
N GLU A 356 -0.06 -16.82 16.03
CA GLU A 356 -0.43 -15.95 17.15
C GLU A 356 -0.05 -14.50 16.87
N ASP A 357 1.07 -14.27 16.18
CA ASP A 357 1.51 -12.92 15.78
C ASP A 357 0.67 -12.37 14.62
N ALA A 358 0.15 -13.23 13.73
CA ALA A 358 -0.69 -12.83 12.60
C ALA A 358 -2.04 -12.25 13.02
N LEU A 359 -2.67 -12.88 14.02
CA LEU A 359 -4.07 -12.65 14.37
C LEU A 359 -4.40 -11.20 14.74
N PRO A 360 -3.60 -10.47 15.55
CA PRO A 360 -3.88 -9.06 15.86
C PRO A 360 -3.96 -8.16 14.64
N PHE A 361 -3.07 -8.34 13.66
CA PHE A 361 -3.04 -7.54 12.43
C PHE A 361 -4.25 -7.81 11.54
N LEU A 362 -4.60 -9.08 11.37
CA LEU A 362 -5.75 -9.50 10.57
C LEU A 362 -7.07 -9.02 11.19
N LEU A 363 -7.23 -9.11 12.51
CA LEU A 363 -8.40 -8.60 13.21
C LEU A 363 -8.49 -7.08 13.11
N ARG A 364 -7.36 -6.36 13.20
CA ARG A 364 -7.33 -4.91 13.01
C ARG A 364 -7.74 -4.52 11.60
N ALA A 365 -7.27 -5.22 10.57
CA ALA A 365 -7.70 -5.01 9.19
C ALA A 365 -9.22 -5.22 9.04
N GLN A 366 -9.77 -6.24 9.70
CA GLN A 366 -11.21 -6.50 9.71
C GLN A 366 -12.00 -5.40 10.43
N GLU A 367 -11.54 -4.89 11.56
CA GLU A 367 -12.14 -3.75 12.28
C GLU A 367 -12.19 -2.47 11.43
N LEU A 368 -11.15 -2.24 10.62
CA LEU A 368 -11.06 -1.11 9.70
C LEU A 368 -11.90 -1.28 8.42
N GLY A 369 -12.66 -2.38 8.34
CA GLY A 369 -13.69 -2.59 7.32
C GLY A 369 -13.35 -3.62 6.25
N ARG A 370 -12.14 -4.23 6.26
CA ARG A 370 -11.84 -5.31 5.33
C ARG A 370 -12.57 -6.59 5.74
N ASN A 371 -13.50 -7.02 4.92
CA ASN A 371 -14.35 -8.18 5.21
C ASN A 371 -14.64 -9.01 3.95
N ASP A 372 -13.59 -9.29 3.19
CA ASP A 372 -13.63 -10.18 2.02
C ASP A 372 -13.35 -11.65 2.42
N GLU A 373 -13.38 -12.56 1.44
CA GLU A 373 -13.06 -13.97 1.63
C GLU A 373 -11.62 -14.20 2.07
N GLY A 374 -10.68 -13.39 1.56
CA GLY A 374 -9.26 -13.50 1.87
C GLY A 374 -9.00 -13.27 3.35
N ILE A 375 -9.44 -12.11 3.89
CA ILE A 375 -9.20 -11.79 5.31
C ILE A 375 -9.87 -12.80 6.25
N ASN A 376 -11.10 -13.27 5.94
CA ASN A 376 -11.77 -14.28 6.76
C ASN A 376 -11.03 -15.62 6.71
N THR A 377 -10.43 -15.98 5.57
CA THR A 377 -9.61 -17.20 5.42
C THR A 377 -8.32 -17.09 6.23
N GLU A 378 -7.60 -15.98 6.14
CA GLU A 378 -6.36 -15.77 6.90
C GLU A 378 -6.59 -15.77 8.41
N ILE A 379 -7.65 -15.10 8.89
CA ILE A 379 -8.06 -15.17 10.30
C ILE A 379 -8.37 -16.62 10.71
N ALA A 380 -9.05 -17.38 9.86
CA ALA A 380 -9.38 -18.76 10.16
C ALA A 380 -8.13 -19.63 10.25
N VAL A 381 -7.16 -19.44 9.37
CA VAL A 381 -5.87 -20.16 9.43
C VAL A 381 -5.15 -19.83 10.74
N SER A 382 -5.04 -18.56 11.10
CA SER A 382 -4.43 -18.15 12.37
C SER A 382 -5.12 -18.78 13.57
N LEU A 383 -6.45 -18.69 13.64
CA LEU A 383 -7.25 -19.26 14.74
C LEU A 383 -7.11 -20.77 14.84
N GLY A 384 -7.25 -21.46 13.72
CA GLY A 384 -7.23 -22.92 13.69
C GLY A 384 -5.87 -23.50 14.03
N ARG A 385 -4.79 -22.90 13.54
CA ARG A 385 -3.41 -23.32 13.86
C ARG A 385 -3.01 -22.96 15.30
N SER A 386 -3.64 -21.94 15.91
CA SER A 386 -3.50 -21.59 17.34
C SER A 386 -4.44 -22.40 18.26
N GLY A 387 -5.17 -23.39 17.73
CA GLY A 387 -6.04 -24.28 18.53
C GLY A 387 -7.51 -23.84 18.63
N ASN A 388 -7.89 -22.66 18.15
CA ASN A 388 -9.27 -22.17 18.16
C ASN A 388 -10.09 -22.71 16.96
N VAL A 389 -10.15 -24.05 16.86
CA VAL A 389 -10.68 -24.76 15.67
C VAL A 389 -12.15 -24.43 15.39
N LYS A 390 -12.99 -24.25 16.41
CA LYS A 390 -14.43 -23.95 16.22
C LYS A 390 -14.64 -22.60 15.54
N GLU A 391 -13.94 -21.56 16.01
CA GLU A 391 -14.02 -20.24 15.39
C GLU A 391 -13.43 -20.23 13.97
N ALA A 392 -12.36 -21.00 13.74
CA ALA A 392 -11.77 -21.15 12.41
C ALA A 392 -12.79 -21.71 11.41
N ILE A 393 -13.54 -22.74 11.78
CA ILE A 393 -14.61 -23.33 10.95
C ILE A 393 -15.69 -22.28 10.63
N GLU A 394 -16.10 -21.46 11.59
CA GLU A 394 -17.09 -20.39 11.35
C GLU A 394 -16.58 -19.35 10.37
N LYS A 395 -15.34 -18.93 10.52
CA LYS A 395 -14.71 -17.97 9.59
C LYS A 395 -14.56 -18.54 8.18
N LEU A 396 -14.13 -19.80 8.03
CA LEU A 396 -14.03 -20.45 6.72
C LEU A 396 -15.39 -20.64 6.06
N LYS A 397 -16.44 -21.00 6.80
CA LYS A 397 -17.80 -21.06 6.26
C LYS A 397 -18.25 -19.71 5.76
N LYS A 398 -17.96 -18.62 6.49
CA LYS A 398 -18.25 -17.27 6.06
C LYS A 398 -17.47 -16.92 4.79
N SER A 399 -16.17 -17.22 4.75
CA SER A 399 -15.34 -17.02 3.55
C SER A 399 -15.91 -17.77 2.34
N LEU A 400 -16.33 -19.05 2.52
CA LEU A 400 -16.92 -19.85 1.45
C LEU A 400 -18.19 -19.24 0.84
N THR A 401 -18.95 -18.43 1.62
CA THR A 401 -20.13 -17.71 1.08
C THR A 401 -19.77 -16.48 0.25
N MET A 402 -18.55 -15.99 0.37
CA MET A 402 -18.06 -14.75 -0.28
C MET A 402 -17.21 -15.03 -1.51
N VAL A 403 -16.54 -16.20 -1.54
CA VAL A 403 -15.62 -16.55 -2.62
C VAL A 403 -16.33 -16.63 -3.98
N ASP A 404 -15.67 -16.09 -5.03
CA ASP A 404 -16.18 -16.20 -6.39
C ASP A 404 -16.30 -17.68 -6.80
N GLN A 405 -17.42 -18.04 -7.41
CA GLN A 405 -17.67 -19.39 -7.92
C GLN A 405 -16.62 -19.83 -8.95
N ASN A 406 -15.99 -18.89 -9.64
CA ASN A 406 -14.95 -19.16 -10.64
C ASN A 406 -13.54 -19.23 -10.02
N ASP A 407 -13.35 -18.78 -8.78
CA ASP A 407 -12.08 -18.94 -8.08
C ASP A 407 -11.94 -20.36 -7.51
N ILE A 408 -11.60 -21.27 -8.41
CA ILE A 408 -11.46 -22.70 -8.10
C ILE A 408 -10.36 -22.92 -7.04
N ASN A 409 -9.24 -22.21 -7.14
CA ASN A 409 -8.11 -22.39 -6.23
C ASN A 409 -8.46 -22.01 -4.79
N GLN A 410 -9.08 -20.86 -4.59
CA GLN A 410 -9.51 -20.43 -3.26
C GLN A 410 -10.58 -21.35 -2.68
N ARG A 411 -11.51 -21.82 -3.50
CA ARG A 411 -12.52 -22.81 -3.10
C ARG A 411 -11.90 -24.14 -2.70
N ILE A 412 -10.90 -24.64 -3.42
CA ILE A 412 -10.13 -25.82 -3.04
C ILE A 412 -9.49 -25.62 -1.69
N PHE A 413 -8.80 -24.49 -1.49
CA PHE A 413 -8.12 -24.19 -0.24
C PHE A 413 -9.10 -24.18 0.95
N ILE A 414 -10.18 -23.38 0.87
CA ILE A 414 -11.16 -23.25 1.95
C ILE A 414 -11.80 -24.61 2.28
N ASN A 415 -12.19 -25.40 1.28
CA ASN A 415 -12.78 -26.72 1.53
C ASN A 415 -11.77 -27.69 2.13
N SER A 416 -10.51 -27.63 1.73
CA SER A 416 -9.45 -28.45 2.32
C SER A 416 -9.23 -28.12 3.80
N GLU A 417 -9.15 -26.85 4.16
CA GLU A 417 -9.00 -26.39 5.54
C GLU A 417 -10.25 -26.75 6.38
N LEU A 418 -11.46 -26.57 5.84
CA LEU A 418 -12.68 -27.01 6.51
C LEU A 418 -12.66 -28.51 6.82
N GLY A 419 -12.31 -29.33 5.85
CA GLY A 419 -12.22 -30.78 6.05
C GLY A 419 -11.19 -31.13 7.11
N TRP A 420 -10.02 -30.49 7.08
CA TRP A 420 -8.97 -30.72 8.07
C TRP A 420 -9.37 -30.28 9.47
N TYR A 421 -10.00 -29.09 9.64
CA TYR A 421 -10.44 -28.60 10.95
C TYR A 421 -11.59 -29.42 11.54
N TYR A 422 -12.53 -29.92 10.73
CA TYR A 422 -13.57 -30.84 11.24
C TYR A 422 -12.97 -32.13 11.78
N GLY A 423 -11.88 -32.63 11.19
CA GLY A 423 -11.14 -33.79 11.69
C GLY A 423 -10.31 -33.52 12.94
N LYS A 424 -10.06 -32.22 13.28
CA LYS A 424 -9.25 -31.81 14.44
C LYS A 424 -10.05 -31.33 15.65
N LEU A 425 -11.38 -31.36 15.58
CA LEU A 425 -12.21 -31.06 16.74
C LEU A 425 -11.99 -32.12 17.86
N GLU A 426 -12.20 -31.72 19.12
CA GLU A 426 -12.11 -32.65 20.28
C GLU A 426 -12.98 -33.91 20.10
N GLU A 427 -14.18 -33.72 19.54
CA GLU A 427 -15.00 -34.77 19.00
C GLU A 427 -14.96 -34.65 17.47
N PRO A 428 -14.21 -35.52 16.77
CA PRO A 428 -14.10 -35.45 15.32
C PRO A 428 -15.44 -35.68 14.62
N TYR A 429 -15.66 -34.91 13.54
CA TYR A 429 -16.82 -35.06 12.67
C TYR A 429 -16.38 -35.59 11.30
N PRO A 430 -16.07 -36.88 11.16
CA PRO A 430 -15.52 -37.47 9.94
C PRO A 430 -16.44 -37.31 8.73
N GLU A 431 -17.75 -37.36 8.89
CA GLU A 431 -18.72 -37.17 7.80
C GLU A 431 -18.64 -35.76 7.21
N GLU A 432 -18.63 -34.72 8.07
CA GLU A 432 -18.48 -33.33 7.60
C GLU A 432 -17.07 -33.09 7.04
N ALA A 433 -16.03 -33.66 7.64
CA ALA A 433 -14.66 -33.57 7.12
C ALA A 433 -14.60 -34.16 5.70
N LEU A 434 -15.10 -35.40 5.51
CA LEU A 434 -15.14 -36.07 4.20
C LEU A 434 -15.94 -35.29 3.16
N LYS A 435 -17.06 -34.68 3.54
CA LYS A 435 -17.86 -33.84 2.66
C LYS A 435 -17.03 -32.71 2.04
N TYR A 436 -16.31 -31.96 2.86
CA TYR A 436 -15.51 -30.84 2.39
C TYR A 436 -14.24 -31.29 1.63
N LEU A 437 -13.54 -32.35 2.09
CA LEU A 437 -12.41 -32.92 1.38
C LEU A 437 -12.81 -33.46 -0.01
N ASN A 438 -13.97 -34.11 -0.12
CA ASN A 438 -14.47 -34.57 -1.42
C ASN A 438 -14.84 -33.41 -2.34
N ILE A 439 -15.39 -32.29 -1.81
CA ILE A 439 -15.60 -31.08 -2.63
C ILE A 439 -14.26 -30.56 -3.17
N ALA A 440 -13.20 -30.52 -2.36
CA ALA A 440 -11.87 -30.12 -2.81
C ALA A 440 -11.33 -31.05 -3.90
N LYS A 441 -11.54 -32.37 -3.77
CA LYS A 441 -11.20 -33.38 -4.80
C LYS A 441 -11.97 -33.15 -6.11
N ASP A 442 -13.27 -32.95 -6.01
CA ASP A 442 -14.16 -32.75 -7.17
C ASP A 442 -13.84 -31.44 -7.91
N LEU A 443 -13.28 -30.44 -7.20
CA LEU A 443 -12.77 -29.19 -7.78
C LEU A 443 -11.39 -29.34 -8.43
N GLY A 444 -10.77 -30.54 -8.34
CA GLY A 444 -9.53 -30.87 -9.03
C GLY A 444 -8.27 -30.93 -8.17
N ARG A 445 -8.38 -30.91 -6.83
CA ARG A 445 -7.21 -31.17 -5.98
C ARG A 445 -6.86 -32.66 -6.00
N GLU A 446 -5.63 -33.00 -6.44
CA GLU A 446 -5.14 -34.36 -6.58
C GLU A 446 -3.71 -34.46 -6.03
N ASP A 447 -3.51 -34.27 -4.73
CA ASP A 447 -2.22 -34.40 -4.09
C ASP A 447 -2.21 -35.42 -2.93
N ALA A 448 -1.01 -35.83 -2.53
CA ALA A 448 -0.81 -36.78 -1.44
C ALA A 448 -1.47 -36.35 -0.14
N TRP A 449 -1.46 -35.06 0.16
CA TRP A 449 -2.06 -34.51 1.38
C TRP A 449 -3.58 -34.76 1.40
N LEU A 450 -4.29 -34.41 0.32
CA LEU A 450 -5.74 -34.59 0.24
C LEU A 450 -6.13 -36.07 0.40
N TYR A 451 -5.47 -36.96 -0.34
CA TYR A 451 -5.77 -38.38 -0.26
C TYR A 451 -5.47 -38.97 1.11
N SER A 452 -4.38 -38.55 1.75
CA SER A 452 -4.08 -38.99 3.12
C SER A 452 -5.10 -38.49 4.14
N GLN A 453 -5.60 -37.25 4.01
CA GLN A 453 -6.65 -36.72 4.87
C GLN A 453 -7.97 -37.48 4.69
N ILE A 454 -8.36 -37.79 3.45
CA ILE A 454 -9.56 -38.61 3.20
C ILE A 454 -9.39 -40.00 3.82
N GLY A 455 -8.26 -40.66 3.59
CA GLY A 455 -7.95 -41.97 4.19
C GLY A 455 -8.01 -41.93 5.71
N TYR A 456 -7.48 -40.89 6.34
CA TYR A 456 -7.54 -40.69 7.80
C TYR A 456 -8.99 -40.64 8.32
N GLN A 457 -9.85 -39.83 7.68
CA GLN A 457 -11.25 -39.71 8.08
C GLN A 457 -12.05 -41.02 7.88
N LEU A 458 -11.78 -41.73 6.78
CA LEU A 458 -12.41 -43.05 6.52
C LEU A 458 -11.96 -44.12 7.52
N GLY A 459 -10.76 -44.00 8.06
CA GLY A 459 -10.19 -44.92 9.04
C GLY A 459 -10.94 -44.98 10.38
N TYR A 460 -11.76 -43.97 10.72
CA TYR A 460 -12.55 -43.95 11.96
C TYR A 460 -13.67 -44.99 11.99
N SER A 461 -14.23 -45.38 10.84
CA SER A 461 -15.31 -46.38 10.79
C SER A 461 -14.78 -47.73 10.35
N SER A 462 -15.18 -48.80 11.05
CA SER A 462 -14.84 -50.18 10.70
C SER A 462 -15.31 -50.58 9.29
N GLU A 463 -16.42 -50.00 8.82
CA GLU A 463 -17.00 -50.29 7.51
C GLU A 463 -16.17 -49.73 6.34
N THR A 464 -15.45 -48.62 6.58
CA THR A 464 -14.70 -47.88 5.55
C THR A 464 -13.18 -48.11 5.62
N LYS A 465 -12.68 -48.93 6.54
CA LYS A 465 -11.23 -49.17 6.70
C LYS A 465 -10.53 -49.67 5.42
N ASN A 466 -11.18 -50.55 4.64
CA ASN A 466 -10.58 -50.99 3.37
C ASN A 466 -10.51 -49.87 2.32
N GLU A 467 -11.52 -49.01 2.25
CA GLU A 467 -11.50 -47.85 1.39
C GLU A 467 -10.42 -46.83 1.86
N ALA A 468 -10.26 -46.66 3.17
CA ALA A 468 -9.19 -45.82 3.73
C ALA A 468 -7.79 -46.24 3.24
N LEU A 469 -7.54 -47.57 3.18
CA LEU A 469 -6.27 -48.12 2.67
C LEU A 469 -6.02 -47.77 1.23
N GLU A 470 -7.05 -47.80 0.35
CA GLU A 470 -6.93 -47.39 -1.06
C GLU A 470 -6.53 -45.93 -1.18
N TYR A 471 -7.06 -45.04 -0.33
CA TYR A 471 -6.70 -43.65 -0.28
C TYR A 471 -5.27 -43.43 0.24
N PHE A 472 -4.82 -44.17 1.24
CA PHE A 472 -3.43 -44.12 1.71
C PHE A 472 -2.46 -44.64 0.65
N ASP A 473 -2.80 -45.73 -0.07
CA ASP A 473 -2.00 -46.22 -1.19
C ASP A 473 -1.85 -45.16 -2.27
N LYS A 474 -2.96 -44.48 -2.60
CA LYS A 474 -2.94 -43.37 -3.57
C LYS A 474 -2.10 -42.19 -3.11
N ALA A 475 -2.16 -41.84 -1.82
CA ALA A 475 -1.31 -40.79 -1.23
C ALA A 475 0.18 -41.14 -1.37
N ILE A 476 0.56 -42.39 -1.10
CA ILE A 476 1.93 -42.88 -1.19
C ILE A 476 2.40 -42.89 -2.67
N GLU A 477 1.55 -43.34 -3.62
CA GLU A 477 1.84 -43.28 -5.07
C GLU A 477 2.13 -41.86 -5.55
N LEU A 478 1.47 -40.84 -4.95
CA LEU A 478 1.68 -39.41 -5.25
C LEU A 478 2.85 -38.79 -4.47
N GLY A 479 3.67 -39.61 -3.81
CA GLY A 479 4.88 -39.18 -3.11
C GLY A 479 4.66 -38.82 -1.63
N GLY A 480 3.51 -39.15 -1.03
CA GLY A 480 3.27 -39.00 0.39
C GLY A 480 4.18 -39.95 1.18
N ASN A 481 5.17 -39.37 1.87
CA ASN A 481 6.17 -40.11 2.64
C ASN A 481 6.23 -39.68 4.12
N ASP A 482 5.26 -38.93 4.59
CA ASP A 482 5.16 -38.55 5.98
C ASP A 482 4.95 -39.78 6.90
N THR A 483 5.71 -39.85 7.97
CA THR A 483 5.68 -40.95 8.94
C THR A 483 4.26 -41.31 9.41
N TRP A 484 3.42 -40.30 9.67
CA TRP A 484 2.05 -40.48 10.13
C TRP A 484 1.14 -41.20 9.11
N ILE A 485 1.43 -41.09 7.81
CA ILE A 485 0.69 -41.82 6.75
C ILE A 485 0.90 -43.33 6.92
N PHE A 486 2.16 -43.75 7.04
CA PHE A 486 2.53 -45.14 7.22
C PHE A 486 2.06 -45.65 8.59
N GLU A 487 2.16 -44.86 9.66
CA GLU A 487 1.67 -45.16 10.98
C GLU A 487 0.16 -45.45 10.94
N THR A 488 -0.63 -44.50 10.42
CA THR A 488 -2.10 -44.63 10.39
C THR A 488 -2.52 -45.81 9.51
N LYS A 489 -1.88 -45.98 8.36
CA LYS A 489 -2.11 -47.15 7.49
C LYS A 489 -1.78 -48.45 8.22
N GLY A 490 -0.64 -48.51 8.90
CA GLY A 490 -0.22 -49.68 9.70
C GLY A 490 -1.21 -50.02 10.81
N VAL A 491 -1.73 -49.03 11.54
CA VAL A 491 -2.76 -49.24 12.58
C VAL A 491 -4.04 -49.80 11.96
N ILE A 492 -4.52 -49.25 10.85
CA ILE A 492 -5.74 -49.75 10.18
C ILE A 492 -5.53 -51.20 9.71
N LEU A 493 -4.35 -51.52 9.14
CA LEU A 493 -4.02 -52.87 8.70
C LEU A 493 -3.92 -53.86 9.85
N LEU A 494 -3.36 -53.43 11.00
CA LEU A 494 -3.30 -54.23 12.21
C LEU A 494 -4.70 -54.54 12.76
N ASP A 495 -5.60 -53.54 12.74
CA ASP A 495 -7.00 -53.71 13.13
C ASP A 495 -7.79 -54.66 12.21
N LEU A 496 -7.38 -54.76 10.96
CA LEU A 496 -7.93 -55.68 9.97
C LEU A 496 -7.22 -57.04 9.96
N GLU A 497 -6.30 -57.28 10.89
CA GLU A 497 -5.48 -58.50 11.00
C GLU A 497 -4.63 -58.79 9.74
N LYS A 498 -4.34 -57.75 8.93
CA LYS A 498 -3.46 -57.82 7.75
C LYS A 498 -2.00 -57.60 8.17
N TYR A 499 -1.49 -58.58 8.95
CA TYR A 499 -0.23 -58.42 9.68
C TYR A 499 1.01 -58.22 8.79
N GLU A 500 1.08 -58.84 7.61
CA GLU A 500 2.22 -58.69 6.70
C GLU A 500 2.29 -57.25 6.15
N GLU A 501 1.16 -56.70 5.68
CA GLU A 501 1.06 -55.35 5.14
C GLU A 501 1.27 -54.32 6.26
N ALA A 502 0.75 -54.56 7.47
CA ALA A 502 0.96 -53.74 8.65
C ALA A 502 2.45 -53.63 9.02
N LEU A 503 3.14 -54.80 9.03
CA LEU A 503 4.57 -54.87 9.31
C LEU A 503 5.38 -54.04 8.35
N ASP A 504 5.09 -54.06 7.05
CA ASP A 504 5.78 -53.24 6.04
C ASP A 504 5.50 -51.75 6.26
N SER A 505 4.27 -51.38 6.60
CA SER A 505 3.90 -50.00 6.89
C SER A 505 4.63 -49.46 8.13
N PHE A 506 4.66 -50.21 9.23
CA PHE A 506 5.39 -49.77 10.43
C PHE A 506 6.91 -49.75 10.22
N LYS A 507 7.47 -50.61 9.36
CA LYS A 507 8.86 -50.57 8.99
C LYS A 507 9.20 -49.25 8.27
N ASN A 508 8.39 -48.84 7.29
CA ASN A 508 8.56 -47.56 6.62
C ASN A 508 8.47 -46.38 7.62
N ALA A 509 7.55 -46.41 8.57
CA ALA A 509 7.44 -45.40 9.60
C ALA A 509 8.67 -45.38 10.52
N TYR A 510 9.19 -46.55 10.92
CA TYR A 510 10.40 -46.66 11.74
C TYR A 510 11.65 -46.15 11.02
N ASP A 511 11.82 -46.51 9.74
CA ASP A 511 12.96 -46.06 8.91
C ASP A 511 12.99 -44.52 8.75
N SER A 512 11.82 -43.87 8.84
CA SER A 512 11.69 -42.42 8.74
C SER A 512 11.95 -41.68 10.05
N SER A 513 11.64 -42.27 11.23
CA SER A 513 11.65 -41.56 12.53
C SER A 513 12.47 -42.22 13.64
N ASN A 514 12.82 -43.47 13.50
CA ASN A 514 13.55 -44.31 14.47
C ASN A 514 12.89 -44.36 15.87
N ASN A 515 11.55 -44.20 15.92
CA ASN A 515 10.79 -44.24 17.18
C ASN A 515 10.53 -45.68 17.63
N GLY A 516 10.82 -45.99 18.89
CA GLY A 516 10.67 -47.32 19.51
C GLY A 516 9.24 -47.90 19.44
N TRP A 517 8.21 -47.04 19.45
CA TRP A 517 6.82 -47.47 19.33
C TRP A 517 6.53 -48.27 18.04
N TYR A 518 7.21 -47.93 16.94
CA TYR A 518 7.03 -48.73 15.70
C TYR A 518 7.62 -50.12 15.80
N LEU A 519 8.70 -50.30 16.57
CA LEU A 519 9.21 -51.66 16.87
C LEU A 519 8.22 -52.47 17.67
N TYR A 520 7.55 -51.88 18.67
CA TYR A 520 6.46 -52.49 19.40
C TYR A 520 5.32 -52.94 18.46
N ALA A 521 4.87 -52.04 17.57
CA ALA A 521 3.84 -52.35 16.60
C ALA A 521 4.25 -53.45 15.61
N MET A 522 5.51 -53.46 15.17
CA MET A 522 6.08 -54.53 14.36
C MET A 522 6.11 -55.87 15.10
N GLY A 523 6.48 -55.84 16.37
CA GLY A 523 6.45 -57.04 17.22
C GLY A 523 5.05 -57.66 17.33
N ARG A 524 4.01 -56.83 17.46
CA ARG A 524 2.59 -57.27 17.43
C ARG A 524 2.22 -57.91 16.10
N CYS A 525 2.67 -57.32 14.98
CA CYS A 525 2.45 -57.89 13.65
C CYS A 525 3.12 -59.26 13.53
N LEU A 526 4.38 -59.39 13.92
CA LEU A 526 5.12 -60.65 13.88
C LEU A 526 4.49 -61.73 14.78
N ARG A 527 3.98 -61.36 15.95
CA ARG A 527 3.23 -62.26 16.81
C ARG A 527 1.94 -62.73 16.10
N GLY A 528 1.22 -61.82 15.44
CA GLY A 528 0.02 -62.18 14.65
C GLY A 528 0.33 -63.12 13.48
N LEU A 529 1.55 -63.06 12.94
CA LEU A 529 2.06 -63.99 11.91
C LEU A 529 2.66 -65.28 12.48
N GLU A 530 2.57 -65.49 13.79
CA GLU A 530 3.15 -66.64 14.54
C GLU A 530 4.68 -66.74 14.40
N LYS A 531 5.37 -65.61 14.03
CA LYS A 531 6.84 -65.50 13.92
C LYS A 531 7.42 -65.09 15.29
N TYR A 532 7.25 -65.95 16.29
CA TYR A 532 7.49 -65.60 17.68
C TYR A 532 8.96 -65.21 17.98
N GLU A 533 9.93 -65.94 17.40
CA GLU A 533 11.35 -65.64 17.63
C GLU A 533 11.73 -64.25 17.07
N GLU A 534 11.28 -63.90 15.87
CA GLU A 534 11.50 -62.60 15.26
C GLU A 534 10.79 -61.48 16.06
N ALA A 535 9.57 -61.75 16.54
CA ALA A 535 8.82 -60.86 17.40
C ALA A 535 9.57 -60.55 18.72
N ILE A 536 10.08 -61.60 19.38
CA ILE A 536 10.87 -61.44 20.62
C ILE A 536 12.08 -60.55 20.40
N GLU A 537 12.84 -60.75 19.32
CA GLU A 537 14.01 -59.93 19.01
C GLU A 537 13.65 -58.44 18.90
N ILE A 538 12.59 -58.13 18.16
CA ILE A 538 12.15 -56.74 17.91
C ILE A 538 11.53 -56.13 19.18
N LEU A 539 10.71 -56.85 19.92
CA LEU A 539 10.10 -56.39 21.16
C LEU A 539 11.14 -56.11 22.25
N LEU A 540 12.21 -56.92 22.34
CA LEU A 540 13.31 -56.64 23.25
C LEU A 540 14.05 -55.36 22.90
N LYS A 541 14.21 -55.05 21.59
CA LYS A 541 14.79 -53.76 21.15
C LYS A 541 13.85 -52.61 21.50
N SER A 542 12.54 -52.72 21.25
CA SER A 542 11.55 -51.71 21.65
C SER A 542 11.62 -51.45 23.14
N ARG A 543 11.52 -52.54 23.94
CA ARG A 543 11.57 -52.49 25.41
C ARG A 543 12.84 -51.79 25.93
N GLN A 544 14.00 -52.04 25.32
CA GLN A 544 15.25 -51.39 25.72
C GLN A 544 15.18 -49.88 25.47
N ILE A 545 14.64 -49.45 24.31
CA ILE A 545 14.45 -48.02 24.01
C ILE A 545 13.51 -47.39 25.02
N SER A 546 12.35 -48.01 25.32
CA SER A 546 11.41 -47.49 26.30
C SER A 546 12.04 -47.36 27.69
N LEU A 547 12.87 -48.31 28.12
CA LEU A 547 13.60 -48.24 29.38
C LEU A 547 14.66 -47.13 29.41
N ASP A 548 15.36 -46.92 28.30
CA ASP A 548 16.39 -45.87 28.17
C ASP A 548 15.74 -44.47 28.17
N GLU A 549 14.49 -44.35 27.73
CA GLU A 549 13.68 -43.13 27.73
C GLU A 549 12.86 -42.95 29.03
N GLU A 550 13.04 -43.84 30.02
CA GLU A 550 12.26 -43.87 31.27
C GLU A 550 10.73 -44.01 31.03
N ASP A 551 10.35 -44.64 29.93
CA ASP A 551 8.95 -44.91 29.57
C ASP A 551 8.51 -46.29 30.06
N VAL A 552 7.23 -46.57 29.94
CA VAL A 552 6.60 -47.76 30.48
C VAL A 552 6.67 -48.92 29.49
N VAL A 553 7.01 -50.08 29.98
CA VAL A 553 7.24 -51.29 29.19
C VAL A 553 6.13 -52.37 29.34
N ASP A 554 4.99 -52.05 29.94
CA ASP A 554 3.88 -53.03 30.17
C ASP A 554 3.33 -53.61 28.87
N GLY A 555 3.26 -52.80 27.82
CA GLY A 555 2.82 -53.24 26.49
C GLY A 555 3.78 -54.28 25.88
N GLU A 556 5.09 -53.96 25.85
CA GLU A 556 6.13 -54.87 25.35
C GLU A 556 6.19 -56.15 26.17
N ASP A 557 6.05 -56.05 27.50
CA ASP A 557 6.11 -57.21 28.40
C ASP A 557 4.93 -58.17 28.19
N PHE A 558 3.72 -57.66 27.94
CA PHE A 558 2.60 -58.52 27.55
C PHE A 558 2.82 -59.23 26.22
N GLU A 559 3.27 -58.49 25.20
CA GLU A 559 3.55 -59.07 23.89
C GLU A 559 4.69 -60.10 23.94
N LEU A 560 5.74 -59.86 24.73
CA LEU A 560 6.82 -60.79 24.97
C LEU A 560 6.31 -62.06 25.68
N ALA A 561 5.47 -61.91 26.71
CA ALA A 561 4.86 -63.07 27.42
C ALA A 561 4.07 -63.96 26.44
N HIS A 562 3.26 -63.38 25.58
CA HIS A 562 2.53 -64.10 24.53
C HIS A 562 3.47 -64.80 23.54
N CYS A 563 4.53 -64.16 23.10
CA CYS A 563 5.50 -64.75 22.17
C CYS A 563 6.25 -65.94 22.84
N TYR A 564 6.64 -65.80 24.12
CA TYR A 564 7.29 -66.89 24.86
C TYR A 564 6.37 -68.06 25.10
N ILE A 565 5.06 -67.84 25.25
CA ILE A 565 4.06 -68.93 25.23
C ILE A 565 4.05 -69.67 23.89
N GLY A 566 4.08 -68.89 22.81
CA GLY A 566 4.10 -69.42 21.44
C GLY A 566 5.27 -70.35 21.14
N ILE A 567 6.45 -70.06 21.67
CA ILE A 567 7.63 -70.93 21.55
C ILE A 567 7.77 -71.96 22.67
N GLY A 568 6.84 -72.03 23.63
CA GLY A 568 6.83 -73.00 24.74
C GLY A 568 7.78 -72.67 25.91
N ASP A 569 8.34 -71.45 25.97
CA ASP A 569 9.23 -71.02 27.04
C ASP A 569 8.45 -70.41 28.22
N LYS A 570 8.06 -71.30 29.13
CA LYS A 570 7.25 -70.99 30.34
C LYS A 570 7.97 -70.01 31.27
N GLU A 571 9.29 -70.15 31.45
CA GLU A 571 10.07 -69.34 32.41
C GLU A 571 10.09 -67.87 31.99
N ASN A 572 10.43 -67.62 30.75
CA ASN A 572 10.40 -66.27 30.24
C ASN A 572 8.97 -65.72 30.11
N ALA A 573 7.99 -66.50 29.74
CA ALA A 573 6.59 -66.04 29.72
C ALA A 573 6.13 -65.57 31.12
N GLN A 574 6.44 -66.30 32.17
CA GLN A 574 6.11 -65.90 33.53
C GLN A 574 6.87 -64.65 33.96
N LYS A 575 8.16 -64.58 33.65
CA LYS A 575 9.02 -63.40 33.94
C LYS A 575 8.47 -62.08 33.38
N TYR A 576 8.05 -62.08 32.12
CA TYR A 576 7.53 -60.87 31.49
C TYR A 576 6.10 -60.54 31.94
N LEU A 577 5.27 -61.56 32.28
CA LEU A 577 3.99 -61.32 32.90
C LEU A 577 4.12 -60.66 34.26
N ASP A 578 5.07 -61.14 35.11
CA ASP A 578 5.32 -60.52 36.41
C ASP A 578 5.83 -59.11 36.28
N SER A 579 6.73 -58.82 35.33
CA SER A 579 7.20 -57.46 35.00
C SER A 579 6.05 -56.53 34.60
N ALA A 580 5.15 -56.97 33.72
CA ALA A 580 3.97 -56.19 33.32
C ALA A 580 3.04 -55.92 34.52
N ARG A 581 2.81 -56.91 35.39
CA ARG A 581 2.00 -56.75 36.60
C ARG A 581 2.60 -55.73 37.58
N ASP A 582 3.91 -55.77 37.78
CA ASP A 582 4.60 -54.86 38.68
C ASP A 582 4.45 -53.41 38.12
N ALA A 583 4.67 -53.18 36.84
CA ALA A 583 4.51 -51.89 36.19
C ALA A 583 3.07 -51.34 36.32
N ILE A 584 2.05 -52.17 36.10
CA ILE A 584 0.63 -51.80 36.23
C ILE A 584 0.28 -51.47 37.68
N THR A 585 0.79 -52.28 38.63
CA THR A 585 0.51 -52.13 40.06
C THR A 585 1.14 -50.87 40.62
N GLU A 586 2.39 -50.57 40.26
CA GLU A 586 3.08 -49.36 40.67
C GLU A 586 2.35 -48.08 40.20
N ARG A 587 1.73 -48.16 39.03
CA ARG A 587 0.97 -47.03 38.45
C ARG A 587 -0.48 -46.98 38.94
N GLY A 588 -1.01 -48.02 39.58
CA GLY A 588 -2.39 -48.06 40.04
C GLY A 588 -3.43 -48.07 38.93
N ILE A 589 -3.10 -48.59 37.74
CA ILE A 589 -3.95 -48.51 36.52
C ILE A 589 -4.65 -49.83 36.17
N LEU A 590 -4.74 -50.76 37.08
CA LEU A 590 -5.37 -52.07 36.84
C LEU A 590 -6.85 -51.92 36.48
N ASN A 591 -7.18 -51.94 35.21
CA ASN A 591 -8.53 -51.91 34.64
C ASN A 591 -8.97 -53.30 34.13
N ASP A 592 -10.17 -53.40 33.58
CA ASP A 592 -10.70 -54.67 33.11
C ASP A 592 -9.95 -55.23 31.92
N TYR A 593 -9.40 -54.39 31.04
CA TYR A 593 -8.55 -54.78 29.92
C TYR A 593 -7.28 -55.49 30.40
N PHE A 594 -6.55 -54.92 31.35
CA PHE A 594 -5.33 -55.52 31.90
C PHE A 594 -5.64 -56.84 32.66
N LYS A 595 -6.77 -56.93 33.37
CA LYS A 595 -7.18 -58.17 34.01
C LYS A 595 -7.43 -59.29 33.02
N GLU A 596 -8.15 -58.99 31.92
CA GLU A 596 -8.42 -59.99 30.89
C GLU A 596 -7.12 -60.44 30.19
N GLU A 597 -6.20 -59.55 29.95
CA GLU A 597 -4.92 -59.85 29.30
C GLU A 597 -4.05 -60.74 30.22
N ILE A 598 -3.96 -60.40 31.50
CA ILE A 598 -3.29 -61.22 32.51
C ILE A 598 -3.88 -62.61 32.52
N GLU A 599 -5.22 -62.75 32.60
CA GLU A 599 -5.89 -64.04 32.60
C GLU A 599 -5.62 -64.90 31.35
N LYS A 600 -5.56 -64.25 30.18
CA LYS A 600 -5.23 -64.97 28.92
C LYS A 600 -3.81 -65.51 28.96
N ILE A 601 -2.85 -64.74 29.42
CA ILE A 601 -1.46 -65.20 29.54
C ILE A 601 -1.32 -66.28 30.59
N GLU A 602 -1.96 -66.14 31.74
CA GLU A 602 -1.95 -67.24 32.81
C GLU A 602 -2.50 -68.55 32.29
N LYS A 603 -3.61 -68.50 31.53
CA LYS A 603 -4.19 -69.70 30.91
C LYS A 603 -3.22 -70.28 29.87
N GLY A 604 -2.57 -69.42 29.07
CA GLY A 604 -1.54 -69.87 28.14
C GLY A 604 -0.36 -70.57 28.82
N ILE A 605 0.20 -69.93 29.86
CA ILE A 605 1.29 -70.51 30.66
C ILE A 605 0.86 -71.85 31.27
N SER A 606 -0.36 -71.94 31.80
CA SER A 606 -0.89 -73.18 32.38
C SER A 606 -1.09 -74.29 31.35
N SER A 607 -1.44 -73.98 30.13
CA SER A 607 -1.59 -74.96 29.05
C SER A 607 -0.26 -75.61 28.66
N LEU A 608 0.88 -74.96 28.84
CA LEU A 608 2.21 -75.51 28.58
C LEU A 608 2.52 -76.64 29.53
N ASP A 609 1.99 -76.63 30.81
CA ASP A 609 2.15 -77.71 31.75
C ASP A 609 1.44 -78.98 31.30
N THR A 610 0.36 -78.88 30.53
CA THR A 610 -0.40 -80.01 30.03
C THR A 610 0.15 -80.62 28.73
N LEU A 611 0.95 -79.92 28.01
CA LEU A 611 1.61 -80.36 26.75
C LEU A 611 2.89 -81.19 26.99
N PHE A 612 3.52 -81.06 28.17
CA PHE A 612 4.76 -81.76 28.54
C PHE A 612 4.56 -82.87 29.58
N ASN A 613 3.29 -83.21 29.98
CA ASN A 613 2.93 -84.36 30.77
C ASN A 613 2.19 -85.38 29.88
#